data_8e9ad8f841a4e3d18ef7c6f5c340470d
#
_entry.id   8e9ad8f841a4e3d18ef7c6f5c340470d
#
_cell.length_a   1.000
_cell.length_b   1.000
_cell.length_c   1.000
_cell.angle_alpha   90.00
_cell.angle_beta   90.00
_cell.angle_gamma   90.00
#
_symmetry.space_group_name_H-M   'P 1'
#
loop_
_entity.id
_entity.type
_entity.pdbx_description
1 polymer ?
#
loop_
_entity_poly.entity_id
_entity_poly.type
_entity_poly.pdbx_seq_one_letter_code
_entity_poly.pdbx_strand_id
1 'polypeptide(L)'
;LLFICVYLRHLRIVFFYPQMTQMSADGYDRNARQEPFMSISAITDRRVHIQPGDVHNVLSRHMLADGYEVVMDLNKSKGSWLFDARRGRAVLDFFTNFASCPIGYNHPRLDNPEFRDRIATVAINKPANSDIYTTYMAEFVETFARLAVPAPFNKHMFFIEGGALGIENAVKSAIDWKVRKNLRKGVADRGTQIMHLREAFHGRTGYTLSLTNTDPKKTQYFPKFDWPRIDNPKLRFPIDEDVEEREQASIAQAKQFLAERKDDIAAFIMEPIQGEGGDNHFRPEYFRAIRQLCDENDMLLIFDEVQSGVGLTGKMWAFQHYDIQPDMFCFGKKTQVCGFAAGDRLFDIDDNVFAVSSRINSTWGGNLTDMVRSQRYFEVIDNEDLVGNAASVGAYFMRELQRFAEEFPSLVSNVRGRGLMTAFDLPSGETRDAALESFLANDVMALSSGHRSARFRPALNLSKDEAAEGIKRMEKALQELT
;
A
#
# COMPACT_ATOMS: atom_id res chain seq x y z
N LEU A 1 -46.15 19.25 -20.25
CA LEU A 1 -47.35 18.68 -19.70
C LEU A 1 -47.09 18.25 -18.23
N LEU A 2 -47.72 19.00 -17.39
CA LEU A 2 -47.93 18.87 -15.96
C LEU A 2 -48.13 17.41 -15.47
N PHE A 3 -47.86 17.25 -14.25
CA PHE A 3 -48.05 16.16 -13.27
C PHE A 3 -46.79 15.36 -12.98
N ILE A 4 -46.10 15.76 -11.95
CA ILE A 4 -45.65 15.07 -10.74
C ILE A 4 -44.90 16.10 -9.88
N CYS A 5 -45.62 16.89 -9.16
CA CYS A 5 -45.15 17.63 -8.00
C CYS A 5 -46.31 17.63 -7.03
N VAL A 6 -46.23 16.79 -6.01
CA VAL A 6 -46.96 16.77 -4.75
C VAL A 6 -46.93 15.31 -4.24
N TYR A 7 -46.01 15.02 -3.33
CA TYR A 7 -46.23 14.12 -2.17
C TYR A 7 -44.90 13.87 -1.44
N LEU A 8 -44.43 14.82 -0.66
CA LEU A 8 -43.48 14.60 0.43
C LEU A 8 -43.68 15.67 1.52
N ARG A 9 -44.83 15.61 2.17
CA ARG A 9 -45.04 16.16 3.53
C ARG A 9 -45.73 15.08 4.35
N HIS A 10 -45.14 14.77 5.52
CA HIS A 10 -45.59 13.86 6.56
C HIS A 10 -45.05 12.43 6.52
N LEU A 11 -43.75 12.29 6.81
CA LEU A 11 -43.28 11.12 7.54
C LEU A 11 -42.61 11.64 8.83
N ARG A 12 -43.40 11.71 9.91
CA ARG A 12 -42.86 11.77 11.27
C ARG A 12 -42.34 10.35 11.57
N ILE A 13 -41.05 10.14 11.51
CA ILE A 13 -40.42 8.97 12.11
C ILE A 13 -40.40 9.22 13.62
N VAL A 14 -41.30 8.55 14.31
CA VAL A 14 -41.32 8.46 15.78
C VAL A 14 -40.24 7.43 16.13
N PHE A 15 -39.11 7.89 16.64
CA PHE A 15 -38.18 7.01 17.30
C PHE A 15 -38.80 6.55 18.63
N PHE A 16 -39.23 5.29 18.70
CA PHE A 16 -39.45 4.64 19.97
C PHE A 16 -38.09 4.33 20.59
N TYR A 17 -37.68 5.15 21.55
CA TYR A 17 -36.66 4.76 22.53
C TYR A 17 -37.37 3.81 23.53
N PRO A 18 -36.93 2.55 23.67
CA PRO A 18 -37.35 1.78 24.85
C PRO A 18 -36.71 2.47 26.07
N GLN A 19 -37.52 2.89 27.01
CA GLN A 19 -37.02 3.36 28.30
C GLN A 19 -36.18 2.23 28.91
N MET A 20 -34.90 2.44 29.02
CA MET A 20 -34.05 1.62 29.89
C MET A 20 -34.47 1.89 31.33
N THR A 21 -35.28 1.00 31.88
CA THR A 21 -35.50 0.92 33.30
C THR A 21 -34.14 0.75 33.99
N GLN A 22 -33.82 1.62 34.93
CA GLN A 22 -32.70 1.49 35.83
C GLN A 22 -32.76 0.13 36.52
N MET A 23 -31.92 -0.82 36.06
CA MET A 23 -31.65 -2.03 36.83
C MET A 23 -30.68 -1.67 37.94
N SER A 24 -31.15 -1.77 39.18
CA SER A 24 -30.33 -1.63 40.38
C SER A 24 -29.20 -2.68 40.39
N ALA A 25 -28.05 -2.28 40.91
CA ALA A 25 -26.80 -3.07 40.93
C ALA A 25 -26.81 -4.31 41.86
N ASP A 26 -27.98 -4.73 42.39
CA ASP A 26 -28.10 -5.72 43.46
C ASP A 26 -28.77 -7.05 43.00
N GLY A 27 -28.39 -7.56 41.85
CA GLY A 27 -29.01 -8.80 41.32
C GLY A 27 -28.04 -9.74 40.60
N TYR A 28 -26.76 -9.76 40.92
CA TYR A 28 -25.91 -10.83 40.43
C TYR A 28 -26.08 -12.08 41.32
N ASP A 29 -26.97 -12.95 40.89
CA ASP A 29 -27.08 -14.30 41.47
C ASP A 29 -25.81 -15.09 41.17
N ARG A 30 -24.99 -15.30 42.21
CA ARG A 30 -23.74 -16.11 42.15
C ARG A 30 -24.00 -17.61 41.91
N ASN A 31 -25.26 -18.03 41.74
CA ASN A 31 -25.66 -19.42 41.54
C ASN A 31 -26.24 -19.69 40.13
N ALA A 32 -26.05 -18.80 39.15
CA ALA A 32 -26.26 -19.17 37.76
C ALA A 32 -25.35 -20.36 37.44
N ARG A 33 -25.96 -21.54 37.25
CA ARG A 33 -25.25 -22.77 36.86
C ARG A 33 -24.37 -22.44 35.70
N GLN A 34 -23.05 -22.54 35.91
CA GLN A 34 -22.09 -22.59 34.84
C GLN A 34 -22.49 -23.78 33.97
N GLU A 35 -23.12 -23.52 32.84
CA GLU A 35 -23.15 -24.53 31.79
C GLU A 35 -21.70 -24.91 31.52
N PRO A 36 -21.38 -26.21 31.48
CA PRO A 36 -20.00 -26.60 31.27
C PRO A 36 -19.57 -26.06 29.91
N PHE A 37 -18.58 -25.16 29.89
CA PHE A 37 -17.88 -24.81 28.67
C PHE A 37 -17.56 -26.12 27.96
N MET A 38 -18.09 -26.29 26.71
CA MET A 38 -17.73 -27.43 25.90
C MET A 38 -16.22 -27.57 25.92
N SER A 39 -15.73 -28.70 26.37
CA SER A 39 -14.29 -28.91 26.52
C SER A 39 -13.60 -28.60 25.17
N ILE A 40 -12.45 -27.95 25.23
CA ILE A 40 -11.63 -27.63 24.02
C ILE A 40 -11.41 -28.87 23.14
N SER A 41 -11.42 -30.08 23.72
CA SER A 41 -11.37 -31.37 23.00
C SER A 41 -12.55 -31.57 22.03
N ALA A 42 -13.77 -31.12 22.35
CA ALA A 42 -14.93 -31.28 21.46
C ALA A 42 -14.86 -30.38 20.19
N ILE A 43 -14.04 -29.33 20.21
CA ILE A 43 -13.80 -28.43 19.04
C ILE A 43 -12.72 -29.02 18.14
N THR A 44 -11.78 -29.79 18.69
CA THR A 44 -10.62 -30.33 17.94
C THR A 44 -11.02 -31.47 16.97
N ASP A 45 -12.04 -32.25 17.28
CA ASP A 45 -12.48 -33.39 16.44
C ASP A 45 -13.12 -32.99 15.09
N ARG A 46 -13.39 -31.68 14.88
CA ARG A 46 -13.96 -31.15 13.62
C ARG A 46 -12.97 -30.33 12.79
N ARG A 47 -11.71 -30.24 13.19
CA ARG A 47 -10.69 -29.51 12.41
C ARG A 47 -10.37 -30.24 11.13
N VAL A 48 -10.50 -29.53 10.02
CA VAL A 48 -10.01 -30.00 8.73
C VAL A 48 -8.50 -29.87 8.71
N HIS A 49 -7.78 -30.98 8.56
CA HIS A 49 -6.33 -31.00 8.42
C HIS A 49 -5.97 -31.12 6.94
N ILE A 50 -5.28 -30.12 6.40
CA ILE A 50 -4.83 -30.08 5.02
C ILE A 50 -3.32 -30.29 4.99
N GLN A 51 -2.85 -31.28 4.23
CA GLN A 51 -1.42 -31.47 3.99
C GLN A 51 -0.88 -30.40 3.04
N PRO A 52 0.38 -29.96 3.16
CA PRO A 52 0.96 -28.96 2.27
C PRO A 52 0.82 -29.28 0.78
N GLY A 53 0.90 -30.54 0.40
CA GLY A 53 0.72 -31.01 -0.99
C GLY A 53 -0.69 -30.83 -1.53
N ASP A 54 -1.69 -30.74 -0.66
CA ASP A 54 -3.11 -30.67 -1.03
C ASP A 54 -3.66 -29.23 -1.06
N VAL A 55 -2.90 -28.24 -0.59
CA VAL A 55 -3.38 -26.86 -0.39
C VAL A 55 -3.97 -26.27 -1.67
N HIS A 56 -3.24 -26.32 -2.79
CA HIS A 56 -3.70 -25.77 -4.06
C HIS A 56 -4.95 -26.49 -4.57
N ASN A 57 -5.00 -27.82 -4.45
CA ASN A 57 -6.16 -28.63 -4.85
C ASN A 57 -7.40 -28.33 -4.00
N VAL A 58 -7.23 -28.06 -2.70
CA VAL A 58 -8.34 -27.67 -1.82
C VAL A 58 -8.85 -26.29 -2.18
N LEU A 59 -7.94 -25.32 -2.34
CA LEU A 59 -8.31 -23.93 -2.66
C LEU A 59 -8.99 -23.82 -4.03
N SER A 60 -8.45 -24.48 -5.07
CA SER A 60 -8.98 -24.43 -6.44
C SER A 60 -10.40 -24.98 -6.59
N ARG A 61 -10.89 -25.76 -5.63
CA ARG A 61 -12.29 -26.20 -5.60
C ARG A 61 -13.28 -25.11 -5.24
N HIS A 62 -12.81 -24.04 -4.59
CA HIS A 62 -13.67 -23.00 -4.02
C HIS A 62 -13.33 -21.59 -4.48
N MET A 63 -12.12 -21.37 -5.01
CA MET A 63 -11.65 -20.06 -5.45
C MET A 63 -10.60 -20.23 -6.57
N LEU A 64 -10.31 -19.14 -7.30
CA LEU A 64 -9.18 -19.09 -8.21
C LEU A 64 -7.88 -19.13 -7.40
N ALA A 65 -7.08 -20.20 -7.57
CA ALA A 65 -5.82 -20.41 -6.89
C ALA A 65 -4.65 -20.29 -7.88
N ASP A 66 -4.45 -19.08 -8.40
CA ASP A 66 -3.45 -18.73 -9.42
C ASP A 66 -2.19 -18.07 -8.85
N GLY A 67 -1.93 -18.26 -7.55
CA GLY A 67 -0.72 -17.80 -6.88
C GLY A 67 0.51 -18.66 -7.18
N TYR A 68 1.61 -18.33 -6.53
CA TYR A 68 2.84 -19.16 -6.63
C TYR A 68 2.59 -20.59 -6.16
N GLU A 69 3.27 -21.54 -6.78
CA GLU A 69 3.27 -22.95 -6.34
C GLU A 69 4.10 -23.19 -5.06
N VAL A 70 4.01 -22.25 -4.13
CA VAL A 70 4.69 -22.26 -2.83
C VAL A 70 3.63 -22.36 -1.74
N VAL A 71 3.84 -23.23 -0.77
CA VAL A 71 3.00 -23.32 0.42
C VAL A 71 3.83 -22.91 1.63
N MET A 72 3.58 -21.71 2.12
CA MET A 72 4.36 -21.12 3.21
C MET A 72 4.10 -21.81 4.55
N ASP A 73 5.16 -22.29 5.19
CA ASP A 73 5.14 -22.67 6.61
C ASP A 73 5.45 -21.45 7.48
N LEU A 74 4.42 -20.93 8.15
CA LEU A 74 4.54 -19.74 9.01
C LEU A 74 5.46 -19.95 10.22
N ASN A 75 5.62 -21.19 10.68
CA ASN A 75 6.46 -21.49 11.85
C ASN A 75 7.95 -21.63 11.49
N LYS A 76 8.22 -22.14 10.29
CA LYS A 76 9.59 -22.40 9.83
C LYS A 76 10.21 -21.25 9.05
N SER A 77 9.40 -20.35 8.51
CA SER A 77 9.90 -19.14 7.84
C SER A 77 10.59 -18.24 8.86
N LYS A 78 11.75 -17.65 8.51
CA LYS A 78 12.53 -16.82 9.44
C LYS A 78 13.37 -15.76 8.72
N GLY A 79 13.32 -14.50 9.21
CA GLY A 79 14.06 -13.41 8.58
C GLY A 79 13.70 -13.25 7.12
N SER A 80 14.69 -13.22 6.24
CA SER A 80 14.51 -13.12 4.79
C SER A 80 14.15 -14.47 4.11
N TRP A 81 13.98 -15.54 4.87
CA TRP A 81 13.76 -16.88 4.35
C TRP A 81 12.32 -17.36 4.56
N LEU A 82 11.61 -17.57 3.45
CA LEU A 82 10.32 -18.23 3.41
C LEU A 82 10.55 -19.76 3.33
N PHE A 83 9.91 -20.54 4.20
CA PHE A 83 9.98 -21.99 4.12
C PHE A 83 8.81 -22.54 3.30
N ASP A 84 9.10 -23.16 2.16
CA ASP A 84 8.11 -23.87 1.34
C ASP A 84 7.83 -25.24 1.93
N ALA A 85 6.66 -25.39 2.57
CA ALA A 85 6.24 -26.66 3.18
C ALA A 85 5.98 -27.77 2.17
N ARG A 86 5.63 -27.44 0.91
CA ARG A 86 5.37 -28.40 -0.16
C ARG A 86 6.67 -29.04 -0.65
N ARG A 87 7.72 -28.24 -0.78
CA ARG A 87 9.04 -28.68 -1.26
C ARG A 87 10.02 -29.02 -0.13
N GLY A 88 9.67 -28.65 1.11
CA GLY A 88 10.49 -28.90 2.29
C GLY A 88 11.80 -28.11 2.33
N ARG A 89 11.85 -26.90 1.71
CA ARG A 89 13.07 -26.08 1.58
C ARG A 89 12.81 -24.58 1.85
N ALA A 90 13.87 -23.88 2.24
CA ALA A 90 13.84 -22.45 2.42
C ALA A 90 14.14 -21.73 1.10
N VAL A 91 13.39 -20.67 0.82
CA VAL A 91 13.53 -19.78 -0.35
C VAL A 91 13.87 -18.40 0.16
N LEU A 92 14.87 -17.77 -0.42
CA LEU A 92 15.22 -16.38 -0.13
C LEU A 92 14.16 -15.48 -0.73
N ASP A 93 13.50 -14.71 0.12
CA ASP A 93 12.28 -13.98 -0.24
C ASP A 93 12.55 -12.51 -0.58
N PHE A 94 12.60 -12.21 -1.87
CA PHE A 94 12.61 -10.85 -2.40
C PHE A 94 11.23 -10.38 -2.90
N PHE A 95 10.17 -11.08 -2.50
CA PHE A 95 8.77 -10.75 -2.75
C PHE A 95 8.12 -10.11 -1.53
N THR A 96 8.36 -10.67 -0.34
CA THR A 96 7.84 -10.25 0.97
C THR A 96 6.35 -9.88 0.94
N ASN A 97 5.53 -10.73 0.28
CA ASN A 97 4.08 -10.52 0.12
C ASN A 97 3.76 -9.15 -0.48
N PHE A 98 4.34 -8.82 -1.63
CA PHE A 98 4.26 -7.50 -2.28
C PHE A 98 4.84 -6.35 -1.43
N ALA A 99 5.95 -6.59 -0.73
CA ALA A 99 6.56 -5.66 0.21
C ALA A 99 5.69 -5.37 1.45
N SER A 100 4.94 -6.35 1.95
CA SER A 100 4.11 -6.19 3.16
C SER A 100 4.75 -6.74 4.43
N CYS A 101 5.88 -7.45 4.33
CA CYS A 101 6.65 -7.96 5.47
C CYS A 101 7.94 -7.15 5.67
N PRO A 102 7.88 -5.97 6.31
CA PRO A 102 9.03 -5.05 6.33
C PRO A 102 10.23 -5.57 7.13
N ILE A 103 10.03 -6.41 8.15
CA ILE A 103 11.09 -6.91 9.04
C ILE A 103 11.29 -8.43 8.93
N GLY A 104 10.84 -9.01 7.78
CA GLY A 104 10.92 -10.45 7.54
C GLY A 104 10.00 -11.28 8.44
N TYR A 105 10.24 -12.59 8.47
CA TYR A 105 9.40 -13.57 9.15
C TYR A 105 9.89 -13.86 10.56
N ASN A 106 8.96 -14.02 11.50
CA ASN A 106 9.21 -14.45 12.88
C ASN A 106 10.38 -13.69 13.55
N HIS A 107 10.37 -12.37 13.41
CA HIS A 107 11.35 -11.50 14.03
C HIS A 107 11.33 -11.71 15.56
N PRO A 108 12.49 -11.83 16.28
CA PRO A 108 12.52 -12.17 17.70
C PRO A 108 11.74 -11.20 18.62
N ARG A 109 11.63 -9.93 18.23
CA ARG A 109 10.84 -8.94 18.98
C ARG A 109 9.31 -9.11 18.82
N LEU A 110 8.87 -9.91 17.86
CA LEU A 110 7.47 -10.32 17.66
C LEU A 110 7.26 -11.77 18.10
N ASP A 111 8.24 -12.64 17.84
CA ASP A 111 8.18 -14.05 18.18
C ASP A 111 8.65 -14.28 19.64
N ASN A 112 7.92 -13.71 20.59
CA ASN A 112 8.13 -13.92 22.01
C ASN A 112 6.78 -14.01 22.75
N PRO A 113 6.74 -14.62 23.96
CA PRO A 113 5.49 -14.87 24.69
C PRO A 113 4.68 -13.61 24.99
N GLU A 114 5.33 -12.51 25.36
CA GLU A 114 4.67 -11.26 25.72
C GLU A 114 3.91 -10.66 24.51
N PHE A 115 4.57 -10.57 23.36
CA PHE A 115 3.94 -10.02 22.17
C PHE A 115 2.89 -10.96 21.59
N ARG A 116 3.11 -12.28 21.66
CA ARG A 116 2.10 -13.29 21.26
C ARG A 116 0.84 -13.18 22.10
N ASP A 117 0.92 -12.97 23.41
CA ASP A 117 -0.23 -12.75 24.29
C ASP A 117 -0.94 -11.43 23.95
N ARG A 118 -0.17 -10.36 23.75
CA ARG A 118 -0.70 -9.06 23.33
C ARG A 118 -1.48 -9.15 22.00
N ILE A 119 -0.93 -9.81 20.98
CA ILE A 119 -1.61 -10.03 19.69
C ILE A 119 -2.84 -10.93 19.86
N ALA A 120 -2.77 -11.99 20.66
CA ALA A 120 -3.90 -12.87 20.92
C ALA A 120 -5.07 -12.10 21.56
N THR A 121 -4.78 -11.25 22.55
CA THR A 121 -5.78 -10.40 23.22
C THR A 121 -6.57 -9.55 22.24
N VAL A 122 -5.90 -8.86 21.32
CA VAL A 122 -6.58 -7.98 20.33
C VAL A 122 -7.18 -8.75 19.15
N ALA A 123 -6.67 -9.96 18.85
CA ALA A 123 -7.16 -10.77 17.73
C ALA A 123 -8.49 -11.48 18.04
N ILE A 124 -8.80 -11.72 19.32
CA ILE A 124 -10.05 -12.36 19.75
C ILE A 124 -11.26 -11.48 19.46
N ASN A 125 -11.11 -10.16 19.53
CA ASN A 125 -12.19 -9.20 19.31
C ASN A 125 -11.84 -8.21 18.19
N LYS A 126 -12.83 -7.86 17.36
CA LYS A 126 -12.68 -6.85 16.32
C LYS A 126 -13.55 -5.63 16.64
N PRO A 127 -13.03 -4.64 17.39
CA PRO A 127 -13.80 -3.43 17.72
C PRO A 127 -13.99 -2.53 16.51
N ALA A 128 -15.04 -1.70 16.54
CA ALA A 128 -15.23 -0.59 15.62
C ALA A 128 -14.36 0.59 16.08
N ASN A 129 -13.12 0.63 15.64
CA ASN A 129 -12.14 1.66 16.06
C ASN A 129 -12.55 3.08 15.65
N SER A 130 -13.51 3.24 14.76
CA SER A 130 -14.08 4.54 14.39
C SER A 130 -15.02 5.13 15.45
N ASP A 131 -15.56 4.29 16.35
CA ASP A 131 -16.61 4.67 17.31
C ASP A 131 -16.24 4.32 18.75
N ILE A 132 -15.45 3.24 18.96
CA ILE A 132 -15.04 2.77 20.28
C ILE A 132 -13.52 2.62 20.29
N TYR A 133 -12.87 3.45 21.09
CA TYR A 133 -11.41 3.53 21.13
C TYR A 133 -10.82 2.59 22.17
N THR A 134 -9.59 2.15 21.92
CA THR A 134 -8.80 1.33 22.84
C THR A 134 -7.44 1.98 23.10
N THR A 135 -6.83 1.63 24.24
CA THR A 135 -5.44 2.04 24.54
C THR A 135 -4.47 1.52 23.49
N TYR A 136 -4.71 0.32 22.95
CA TYR A 136 -3.89 -0.28 21.89
C TYR A 136 -3.88 0.57 20.61
N MET A 137 -5.05 1.12 20.21
CA MET A 137 -5.13 2.03 19.08
C MET A 137 -4.37 3.33 19.35
N ALA A 138 -4.56 3.91 20.54
CA ALA A 138 -3.89 5.16 20.91
C ALA A 138 -2.36 5.00 20.94
N GLU A 139 -1.85 3.90 21.49
CA GLU A 139 -0.42 3.57 21.50
C GLU A 139 0.14 3.42 20.08
N PHE A 140 -0.61 2.75 19.18
CA PHE A 140 -0.22 2.65 17.77
C PHE A 140 -0.16 4.04 17.11
N VAL A 141 -1.23 4.83 17.24
CA VAL A 141 -1.33 6.15 16.59
C VAL A 141 -0.20 7.07 17.05
N GLU A 142 0.08 7.11 18.35
CA GLU A 142 1.19 7.90 18.92
C GLU A 142 2.55 7.42 18.42
N THR A 143 2.77 6.10 18.39
CA THR A 143 4.02 5.50 17.88
C THR A 143 4.22 5.82 16.41
N PHE A 144 3.17 5.67 15.60
CA PHE A 144 3.21 5.95 14.17
C PHE A 144 3.47 7.43 13.88
N ALA A 145 2.76 8.31 14.58
CA ALA A 145 2.96 9.77 14.47
C ALA A 145 4.39 10.20 14.84
N ARG A 146 4.97 9.58 15.86
CA ARG A 146 6.30 9.95 16.35
C ARG A 146 7.45 9.37 15.52
N LEU A 147 7.35 8.10 15.10
CA LEU A 147 8.45 7.39 14.44
C LEU A 147 8.41 7.43 12.92
N ALA A 148 7.22 7.56 12.32
CA ALA A 148 7.07 7.38 10.90
C ALA A 148 6.51 8.61 10.15
N VAL A 149 5.62 9.38 10.76
CA VAL A 149 4.90 10.44 10.05
C VAL A 149 5.58 11.79 10.28
N PRO A 150 6.19 12.41 9.24
CA PRO A 150 6.84 13.70 9.42
C PRO A 150 5.82 14.84 9.63
N ALA A 151 6.23 15.90 10.33
CA ALA A 151 5.45 17.13 10.38
C ALA A 151 5.37 17.76 8.96
N PRO A 152 4.23 18.39 8.58
CA PRO A 152 3.04 18.64 9.38
C PRO A 152 2.00 17.50 9.38
N PHE A 153 2.23 16.38 8.71
CA PHE A 153 1.26 15.31 8.46
C PHE A 153 0.87 14.51 9.72
N ASN A 154 1.66 14.58 10.77
CA ASN A 154 1.46 13.79 11.99
C ASN A 154 0.28 14.21 12.87
N LYS A 155 -0.46 15.24 12.45
CA LYS A 155 -1.65 15.75 13.17
C LYS A 155 -2.97 15.19 12.64
N HIS A 156 -2.98 14.77 11.36
CA HIS A 156 -4.22 14.44 10.66
C HIS A 156 -4.04 13.15 9.84
N MET A 157 -4.41 12.04 10.45
CA MET A 157 -4.29 10.72 9.86
C MET A 157 -5.65 10.02 9.81
N PHE A 158 -5.91 9.30 8.75
CA PHE A 158 -7.10 8.47 8.58
C PHE A 158 -6.68 7.02 8.35
N PHE A 159 -7.32 6.08 9.05
CA PHE A 159 -7.00 4.65 8.97
C PHE A 159 -8.18 3.84 8.44
N ILE A 160 -7.87 2.83 7.62
CA ILE A 160 -8.85 1.95 6.99
C ILE A 160 -8.19 0.61 6.61
N GLU A 161 -8.98 -0.43 6.37
CA GLU A 161 -8.47 -1.71 5.84
C GLU A 161 -8.41 -1.66 4.31
N GLY A 162 -7.20 -1.85 3.76
CA GLY A 162 -6.94 -1.93 2.31
C GLY A 162 -6.37 -0.65 1.70
N GLY A 163 -5.24 -0.80 0.95
CA GLY A 163 -4.53 0.34 0.33
C GLY A 163 -5.38 1.13 -0.64
N ALA A 164 -6.19 0.45 -1.47
CA ALA A 164 -7.12 1.10 -2.40
C ALA A 164 -8.12 1.99 -1.68
N LEU A 165 -8.62 1.58 -0.50
CA LEU A 165 -9.55 2.38 0.30
C LEU A 165 -8.86 3.56 0.98
N GLY A 166 -7.57 3.44 1.33
CA GLY A 166 -6.77 4.57 1.78
C GLY A 166 -6.68 5.66 0.69
N ILE A 167 -6.35 5.25 -0.54
CA ILE A 167 -6.32 6.14 -1.71
C ILE A 167 -7.70 6.74 -1.98
N GLU A 168 -8.79 5.95 -1.96
CA GLU A 168 -10.14 6.47 -2.18
C GLU A 168 -10.53 7.57 -1.19
N ASN A 169 -10.17 7.40 0.07
CA ASN A 169 -10.49 8.42 1.08
C ASN A 169 -9.61 9.67 0.95
N ALA A 170 -8.35 9.55 0.52
CA ALA A 170 -7.52 10.71 0.15
C ALA A 170 -8.12 11.46 -1.05
N VAL A 171 -8.53 10.74 -2.09
CA VAL A 171 -9.22 11.30 -3.28
C VAL A 171 -10.53 11.98 -2.88
N LYS A 172 -11.37 11.35 -2.06
CA LYS A 172 -12.60 11.95 -1.51
C LYS A 172 -12.31 13.24 -0.74
N SER A 173 -11.24 13.26 0.03
CA SER A 173 -10.81 14.43 0.80
C SER A 173 -10.40 15.58 -0.12
N ALA A 174 -9.68 15.29 -1.19
CA ALA A 174 -9.29 16.28 -2.19
C ALA A 174 -10.50 16.84 -2.95
N ILE A 175 -11.44 15.99 -3.34
CA ILE A 175 -12.69 16.37 -4.01
C ILE A 175 -13.52 17.26 -3.06
N ASP A 176 -13.73 16.85 -1.82
CA ASP A 176 -14.47 17.63 -0.82
C ASP A 176 -13.85 19.01 -0.62
N TRP A 177 -12.53 19.09 -0.48
CA TRP A 177 -11.79 20.33 -0.37
C TRP A 177 -11.98 21.25 -1.59
N LYS A 178 -11.82 20.72 -2.81
CA LYS A 178 -11.92 21.51 -4.04
C LYS A 178 -13.34 22.00 -4.28
N VAL A 179 -14.34 21.13 -4.14
CA VAL A 179 -15.76 21.47 -4.30
C VAL A 179 -16.16 22.59 -3.33
N ARG A 180 -15.73 22.50 -2.05
CA ARG A 180 -16.03 23.55 -1.07
C ARG A 180 -15.35 24.87 -1.38
N LYS A 181 -14.09 24.84 -1.84
CA LYS A 181 -13.40 26.06 -2.31
C LYS A 181 -14.13 26.69 -3.51
N ASN A 182 -14.58 25.88 -4.44
CA ASN A 182 -15.33 26.33 -5.61
C ASN A 182 -16.69 26.96 -5.22
N LEU A 183 -17.44 26.31 -4.31
CA LEU A 183 -18.71 26.85 -3.81
C LEU A 183 -18.53 28.21 -3.12
N ARG A 184 -17.44 28.40 -2.33
CA ARG A 184 -17.11 29.71 -1.74
C ARG A 184 -16.81 30.79 -2.79
N LYS A 185 -16.37 30.39 -3.98
CA LYS A 185 -16.14 31.29 -5.14
C LYS A 185 -17.37 31.42 -6.05
N GLY A 186 -18.51 30.80 -5.71
CA GLY A 186 -19.72 30.80 -6.52
C GLY A 186 -19.67 29.84 -7.74
N VAL A 187 -18.71 28.92 -7.79
CA VAL A 187 -18.59 27.91 -8.82
C VAL A 187 -19.22 26.60 -8.31
N ALA A 188 -20.32 26.17 -8.90
CA ALA A 188 -21.03 24.95 -8.55
C ALA A 188 -20.64 23.79 -9.49
N ASP A 189 -20.90 22.56 -9.04
CA ASP A 189 -20.79 21.30 -9.80
C ASP A 189 -19.41 21.01 -10.42
N ARG A 190 -18.34 21.54 -9.82
CA ARG A 190 -16.94 21.35 -10.26
C ARG A 190 -16.01 21.03 -9.10
N GLY A 191 -14.88 20.39 -9.39
CA GLY A 191 -13.89 20.00 -8.40
C GLY A 191 -13.86 18.50 -8.12
N THR A 192 -14.29 17.68 -9.09
CA THR A 192 -14.52 16.24 -8.90
C THR A 192 -13.54 15.34 -9.67
N GLN A 193 -12.60 15.92 -10.41
CA GLN A 193 -11.66 15.18 -11.24
C GLN A 193 -10.28 15.06 -10.59
N ILE A 194 -9.61 13.96 -10.89
CA ILE A 194 -8.25 13.68 -10.39
C ILE A 194 -7.32 13.44 -11.58
N MET A 195 -6.30 14.27 -11.70
CA MET A 195 -5.25 14.08 -12.71
C MET A 195 -4.24 13.04 -12.24
N HIS A 196 -3.78 12.19 -13.15
CA HIS A 196 -2.85 11.09 -12.84
C HIS A 196 -2.00 10.71 -14.06
N LEU A 197 -0.95 9.89 -13.80
CA LEU A 197 -0.03 9.41 -14.83
C LEU A 197 -0.53 8.13 -15.52
N ARG A 198 -0.06 7.89 -16.74
CA ARG A 198 -0.07 6.56 -17.36
C ARG A 198 0.79 5.58 -16.56
N GLU A 199 0.50 4.29 -16.72
CA GLU A 199 1.20 3.19 -16.02
C GLU A 199 1.08 3.26 -14.48
N ALA A 200 0.11 4.01 -13.95
CA ALA A 200 -0.14 4.11 -12.51
C ALA A 200 -0.97 2.93 -11.97
N PHE A 201 -0.72 2.57 -10.72
CA PHE A 201 -1.52 1.61 -9.97
C PHE A 201 -1.88 2.17 -8.59
N HIS A 202 -3.13 2.55 -8.43
CA HIS A 202 -3.66 3.11 -7.18
C HIS A 202 -4.72 2.23 -6.50
N GLY A 203 -4.96 1.03 -7.02
CA GLY A 203 -5.96 0.09 -6.52
C GLY A 203 -7.02 -0.26 -7.56
N ARG A 204 -8.03 -1.05 -7.16
CA ARG A 204 -9.07 -1.58 -8.06
C ARG A 204 -10.49 -1.44 -7.48
N THR A 205 -10.71 -0.50 -6.57
CA THR A 205 -12.04 -0.12 -6.06
C THR A 205 -12.60 1.04 -6.90
N GLY A 206 -13.78 1.57 -6.61
CA GLY A 206 -14.52 2.50 -7.46
C GLY A 206 -13.69 3.65 -8.05
N TYR A 207 -13.19 4.57 -7.22
CA TYR A 207 -12.37 5.68 -7.69
C TYR A 207 -10.98 5.23 -8.16
N THR A 208 -10.33 4.35 -7.41
CA THR A 208 -8.96 3.91 -7.72
C THR A 208 -8.87 3.10 -9.00
N LEU A 209 -9.94 2.41 -9.40
CA LEU A 209 -10.01 1.72 -10.68
C LEU A 209 -9.86 2.68 -11.87
N SER A 210 -10.38 3.91 -11.75
CA SER A 210 -10.24 4.96 -12.77
C SER A 210 -8.82 5.48 -12.89
N LEU A 211 -8.05 5.40 -11.82
CA LEU A 211 -6.66 5.86 -11.74
C LEU A 211 -5.66 4.77 -12.17
N THR A 212 -6.02 3.48 -12.00
CA THR A 212 -5.16 2.34 -12.34
C THR A 212 -5.20 2.04 -13.84
N ASN A 213 -4.02 1.89 -14.46
CA ASN A 213 -3.91 1.64 -15.89
C ASN A 213 -2.65 0.87 -16.31
N THR A 214 -2.14 0.00 -15.44
CA THR A 214 -0.94 -0.82 -15.70
C THR A 214 -1.19 -1.99 -16.65
N ASP A 215 -2.38 -2.59 -16.60
CA ASP A 215 -2.76 -3.75 -17.40
C ASP A 215 -4.27 -3.69 -17.70
N PRO A 216 -4.68 -3.72 -18.97
CA PRO A 216 -6.11 -3.74 -19.37
C PRO A 216 -6.92 -4.84 -18.69
N LYS A 217 -6.35 -6.03 -18.47
CA LYS A 217 -7.03 -7.16 -17.79
C LYS A 217 -7.57 -6.78 -16.42
N LYS A 218 -6.95 -5.81 -15.74
CA LYS A 218 -7.35 -5.38 -14.39
C LYS A 218 -8.52 -4.40 -14.39
N THR A 219 -8.78 -3.71 -15.52
CA THR A 219 -9.67 -2.54 -15.54
C THR A 219 -10.68 -2.53 -16.70
N GLN A 220 -10.51 -3.40 -17.71
CA GLN A 220 -11.43 -3.47 -18.84
C GLN A 220 -12.84 -3.92 -18.40
N TYR A 221 -13.86 -3.48 -19.10
CA TYR A 221 -15.27 -3.81 -18.88
C TYR A 221 -15.90 -3.24 -17.59
N PHE A 222 -15.13 -2.58 -16.74
CA PHE A 222 -15.67 -1.93 -15.55
C PHE A 222 -15.92 -0.43 -15.81
N PRO A 223 -17.01 0.16 -15.29
CA PRO A 223 -17.24 1.60 -15.35
C PRO A 223 -16.10 2.38 -14.69
N LYS A 224 -15.69 3.47 -15.31
CA LYS A 224 -14.62 4.35 -14.84
C LYS A 224 -14.99 5.81 -15.08
N PHE A 225 -14.44 6.69 -14.25
CA PHE A 225 -14.50 8.13 -14.47
C PHE A 225 -13.52 8.56 -15.57
N ASP A 226 -13.93 9.48 -16.43
CA ASP A 226 -13.08 10.08 -17.46
C ASP A 226 -12.23 11.21 -16.84
N TRP A 227 -11.30 10.83 -15.99
CA TRP A 227 -10.38 11.74 -15.34
C TRP A 227 -9.11 11.97 -16.17
N PRO A 228 -8.52 13.19 -16.14
CA PRO A 228 -7.33 13.53 -16.90
C PRO A 228 -6.17 12.59 -16.63
N ARG A 229 -5.62 12.00 -17.69
CA ARG A 229 -4.45 11.11 -17.62
C ARG A 229 -3.39 11.62 -18.57
N ILE A 230 -2.19 11.90 -18.04
CA ILE A 230 -1.08 12.42 -18.81
C ILE A 230 0.02 11.36 -18.99
N ASP A 231 0.87 11.58 -19.96
CA ASP A 231 1.96 10.67 -20.27
C ASP A 231 3.01 10.62 -19.16
N ASN A 232 3.62 9.46 -19.03
CA ASN A 232 4.59 9.13 -18.00
C ASN A 232 6.02 9.38 -18.51
N PRO A 233 6.74 10.42 -18.03
CA PRO A 233 8.09 10.72 -18.46
C PRO A 233 9.14 9.91 -17.69
N LYS A 234 8.88 8.63 -17.51
CA LYS A 234 9.76 7.72 -16.76
C LYS A 234 11.20 7.72 -17.27
N LEU A 235 12.13 7.58 -16.34
CA LEU A 235 13.52 7.39 -16.64
C LEU A 235 13.79 6.00 -17.23
N ARG A 236 14.74 5.93 -18.15
CA ARG A 236 15.42 4.71 -18.58
C ARG A 236 16.89 4.83 -18.19
N PHE A 237 17.53 3.73 -17.91
CA PHE A 237 18.91 3.72 -17.44
C PHE A 237 19.80 2.92 -18.40
N PRO A 238 20.94 3.51 -18.86
CA PRO A 238 21.39 4.87 -18.56
C PRO A 238 20.39 5.94 -18.99
N ILE A 239 20.41 7.12 -18.32
CA ILE A 239 19.39 8.16 -18.55
C ILE A 239 19.43 8.63 -20.01
N ASP A 240 18.29 8.58 -20.66
CA ASP A 240 18.10 8.99 -22.05
C ASP A 240 18.28 10.52 -22.23
N GLU A 241 18.79 10.94 -23.41
CA GLU A 241 18.95 12.35 -23.76
C GLU A 241 17.59 13.07 -23.93
N ASP A 242 16.52 12.35 -24.30
CA ASP A 242 15.18 12.90 -24.55
C ASP A 242 14.29 13.01 -23.30
N VAL A 243 14.81 12.75 -22.09
CA VAL A 243 14.01 12.76 -20.86
C VAL A 243 13.36 14.12 -20.59
N GLU A 244 14.07 15.21 -20.87
CA GLU A 244 13.54 16.57 -20.68
C GLU A 244 12.39 16.90 -21.63
N GLU A 245 12.49 16.45 -22.89
CA GLU A 245 11.42 16.60 -23.87
C GLU A 245 10.16 15.84 -23.43
N ARG A 246 10.30 14.60 -22.93
CA ARG A 246 9.18 13.81 -22.39
C ARG A 246 8.54 14.47 -21.18
N GLU A 247 9.32 15.05 -20.28
CA GLU A 247 8.81 15.78 -19.13
C GLU A 247 8.04 17.03 -19.55
N GLN A 248 8.58 17.80 -20.49
CA GLN A 248 7.92 18.99 -21.04
C GLN A 248 6.60 18.62 -21.75
N ALA A 249 6.59 17.54 -22.54
CA ALA A 249 5.37 17.04 -23.18
C ALA A 249 4.30 16.62 -22.17
N SER A 250 4.68 15.92 -21.11
CA SER A 250 3.78 15.53 -20.02
C SER A 250 3.17 16.74 -19.31
N ILE A 251 3.99 17.74 -18.97
CA ILE A 251 3.53 18.99 -18.35
C ILE A 251 2.63 19.79 -19.30
N ALA A 252 2.93 19.79 -20.62
CA ALA A 252 2.08 20.46 -21.61
C ALA A 252 0.69 19.82 -21.69
N GLN A 253 0.59 18.48 -21.66
CA GLN A 253 -0.69 17.79 -21.56
C GLN A 253 -1.46 18.19 -20.29
N ALA A 254 -0.79 18.26 -19.14
CA ALA A 254 -1.42 18.69 -17.90
C ALA A 254 -1.98 20.12 -18.00
N LYS A 255 -1.21 21.04 -18.60
CA LYS A 255 -1.66 22.43 -18.85
C LYS A 255 -2.82 22.50 -19.80
N GLN A 256 -2.88 21.64 -20.81
CA GLN A 256 -4.03 21.55 -21.72
C GLN A 256 -5.30 21.15 -20.96
N PHE A 257 -5.26 20.06 -20.17
CA PHE A 257 -6.42 19.66 -19.36
C PHE A 257 -6.85 20.76 -18.37
N LEU A 258 -5.89 21.48 -17.78
CA LEU A 258 -6.19 22.59 -16.89
C LEU A 258 -6.85 23.77 -17.61
N ALA A 259 -6.47 24.06 -18.85
CA ALA A 259 -7.14 25.10 -19.64
C ALA A 259 -8.60 24.73 -19.95
N GLU A 260 -8.88 23.44 -20.20
CA GLU A 260 -10.22 22.94 -20.50
C GLU A 260 -11.09 22.75 -19.26
N ARG A 261 -10.49 22.34 -18.10
CA ARG A 261 -11.18 21.81 -16.91
C ARG A 261 -10.68 22.44 -15.60
N LYS A 262 -10.22 23.70 -15.64
CA LYS A 262 -9.46 24.37 -14.55
C LYS A 262 -10.06 24.17 -13.15
N ASP A 263 -11.34 24.48 -12.99
CA ASP A 263 -11.98 24.43 -11.67
C ASP A 263 -12.47 23.03 -11.29
N ASP A 264 -12.36 22.06 -12.20
CA ASP A 264 -12.86 20.71 -11.98
C ASP A 264 -11.78 19.74 -11.48
N ILE A 265 -10.49 20.03 -11.67
CA ILE A 265 -9.40 19.17 -11.23
C ILE A 265 -9.06 19.48 -9.76
N ALA A 266 -9.35 18.52 -8.87
CA ALA A 266 -9.15 18.66 -7.43
C ALA A 266 -7.70 18.38 -6.99
N ALA A 267 -7.08 17.38 -7.62
CA ALA A 267 -5.74 16.95 -7.24
C ALA A 267 -4.98 16.31 -8.40
N PHE A 268 -3.65 16.27 -8.25
CA PHE A 268 -2.76 15.39 -8.98
C PHE A 268 -2.32 14.26 -8.04
N ILE A 269 -2.48 12.99 -8.47
CA ILE A 269 -1.99 11.84 -7.74
C ILE A 269 -0.90 11.09 -8.50
N MET A 270 0.16 10.68 -7.82
CA MET A 270 1.20 9.83 -8.39
C MET A 270 1.89 8.98 -7.33
N GLU A 271 2.46 7.86 -7.77
CA GLU A 271 3.44 7.11 -6.99
C GLU A 271 4.81 7.82 -7.11
N PRO A 272 5.56 8.09 -6.04
CA PRO A 272 6.93 8.64 -6.17
C PRO A 272 7.88 7.73 -6.96
N ILE A 273 7.65 6.42 -6.89
CA ILE A 273 8.21 5.40 -7.77
C ILE A 273 7.05 4.49 -8.16
N GLN A 274 6.72 4.41 -9.44
CA GLN A 274 5.63 3.54 -9.87
C GLN A 274 6.05 2.09 -9.74
N GLY A 275 5.45 1.38 -8.78
CA GLY A 275 5.83 0.00 -8.50
C GLY A 275 5.30 -0.98 -9.53
N GLU A 276 3.98 -1.09 -9.66
CA GLU A 276 3.30 -2.07 -10.53
C GLU A 276 3.49 -1.76 -12.01
N GLY A 277 3.60 -0.48 -12.37
CA GLY A 277 3.75 -0.02 -13.74
C GLY A 277 5.12 -0.27 -14.36
N GLY A 278 6.09 -0.77 -13.60
CA GLY A 278 7.42 -1.09 -14.12
C GLY A 278 8.60 -0.57 -13.30
N ASP A 279 8.42 -0.27 -12.04
CA ASP A 279 9.43 0.39 -11.19
C ASP A 279 9.97 1.68 -11.84
N ASN A 280 9.04 2.53 -12.30
CA ASN A 280 9.38 3.74 -13.03
C ASN A 280 9.80 4.85 -12.08
N HIS A 281 10.97 5.43 -12.35
CA HIS A 281 11.53 6.55 -11.63
C HIS A 281 11.36 7.85 -12.41
N PHE A 282 11.41 8.99 -11.69
CA PHE A 282 11.32 10.33 -12.24
C PHE A 282 12.46 11.20 -11.74
N ARG A 283 12.78 12.27 -12.49
CA ARG A 283 13.77 13.26 -12.05
C ARG A 283 13.18 14.19 -10.98
N PRO A 284 14.00 14.75 -10.08
CA PRO A 284 13.56 15.76 -9.12
C PRO A 284 12.91 16.99 -9.79
N GLU A 285 13.36 17.35 -11.01
CA GLU A 285 12.83 18.45 -11.82
C GLU A 285 11.35 18.24 -12.13
N TYR A 286 10.97 17.03 -12.50
CA TYR A 286 9.58 16.70 -12.81
C TYR A 286 8.67 16.83 -11.57
N PHE A 287 9.12 16.37 -10.41
CA PHE A 287 8.37 16.55 -9.15
C PHE A 287 8.17 18.04 -8.81
N ARG A 288 9.21 18.86 -9.00
CA ARG A 288 9.11 20.32 -8.80
C ARG A 288 8.11 20.96 -9.75
N ALA A 289 8.12 20.55 -11.03
CA ALA A 289 7.17 21.03 -12.02
C ALA A 289 5.72 20.65 -11.69
N ILE A 290 5.47 19.41 -11.24
CA ILE A 290 4.14 18.96 -10.80
C ILE A 290 3.71 19.71 -9.54
N ARG A 291 4.59 19.94 -8.55
CA ARG A 291 4.28 20.72 -7.35
C ARG A 291 3.87 22.14 -7.70
N GLN A 292 4.67 22.79 -8.53
CA GLN A 292 4.37 24.15 -9.01
C GLN A 292 3.04 24.19 -9.77
N LEU A 293 2.78 23.24 -10.64
CA LEU A 293 1.51 23.13 -11.37
C LEU A 293 0.31 23.00 -10.42
N CYS A 294 0.44 22.23 -9.35
CA CYS A 294 -0.60 22.08 -8.33
C CYS A 294 -0.83 23.40 -7.58
N ASP A 295 0.24 24.11 -7.22
CA ASP A 295 0.14 25.38 -6.48
C ASP A 295 -0.51 26.48 -7.33
N GLU A 296 -0.09 26.65 -8.59
CA GLU A 296 -0.60 27.65 -9.51
C GLU A 296 -2.07 27.44 -9.89
N ASN A 297 -2.57 26.20 -9.80
CA ASN A 297 -3.93 25.84 -10.24
C ASN A 297 -4.86 25.45 -9.09
N ASP A 298 -4.45 25.71 -7.84
CA ASP A 298 -5.25 25.41 -6.65
C ASP A 298 -5.71 23.93 -6.62
N MET A 299 -4.76 23.02 -6.86
CA MET A 299 -4.92 21.58 -6.77
C MET A 299 -4.11 21.02 -5.60
N LEU A 300 -4.54 19.91 -5.01
CA LEU A 300 -3.73 19.16 -4.06
C LEU A 300 -2.79 18.19 -4.78
N LEU A 301 -1.60 18.00 -4.21
CA LEU A 301 -0.67 16.93 -4.63
C LEU A 301 -0.77 15.76 -3.66
N ILE A 302 -1.08 14.57 -4.18
CA ILE A 302 -1.20 13.34 -3.41
C ILE A 302 -0.10 12.38 -3.84
N PHE A 303 0.72 11.90 -2.90
CA PHE A 303 1.67 10.81 -3.17
C PHE A 303 1.13 9.48 -2.66
N ASP A 304 1.13 8.49 -3.56
CA ASP A 304 0.84 7.10 -3.20
C ASP A 304 2.14 6.40 -2.78
N GLU A 305 2.34 6.32 -1.47
CA GLU A 305 3.48 5.65 -0.83
C GLU A 305 3.16 4.22 -0.36
N VAL A 306 2.05 3.66 -0.80
CA VAL A 306 1.61 2.31 -0.38
C VAL A 306 2.68 1.27 -0.69
N GLN A 307 3.44 1.41 -1.77
CA GLN A 307 4.52 0.47 -2.07
C GLN A 307 5.91 1.02 -1.72
N SER A 308 6.20 2.27 -1.99
CA SER A 308 7.51 2.90 -1.85
C SER A 308 7.86 3.28 -0.40
N GLY A 309 6.87 3.53 0.45
CA GLY A 309 7.05 3.99 1.82
C GLY A 309 7.63 2.97 2.79
N VAL A 310 7.77 3.39 4.02
CA VAL A 310 8.25 2.60 5.18
C VAL A 310 9.65 2.02 4.93
N GLY A 311 10.62 2.91 4.69
CA GLY A 311 12.04 2.57 4.72
C GLY A 311 12.60 1.87 3.50
N LEU A 312 11.77 1.29 2.62
CA LEU A 312 12.21 0.44 1.51
C LEU A 312 13.24 1.12 0.58
N THR A 313 13.09 2.41 0.37
CA THR A 313 13.98 3.20 -0.51
C THR A 313 15.21 3.77 0.19
N GLY A 314 15.43 3.46 1.48
CA GLY A 314 16.48 4.06 2.30
C GLY A 314 16.12 5.43 2.89
N LYS A 315 14.85 5.83 2.78
CA LYS A 315 14.18 6.92 3.52
C LYS A 315 12.84 6.39 4.01
N MET A 316 12.30 6.93 5.12
CA MET A 316 11.00 6.48 5.64
C MET A 316 9.91 6.57 4.57
N TRP A 317 9.88 7.67 3.81
CA TRP A 317 8.99 7.87 2.67
C TRP A 317 9.79 8.24 1.43
N ALA A 318 9.42 7.72 0.27
CA ALA A 318 10.17 7.94 -0.97
C ALA A 318 10.18 9.41 -1.40
N PHE A 319 9.13 10.19 -1.11
CA PHE A 319 9.11 11.61 -1.43
C PHE A 319 10.24 12.41 -0.74
N GLN A 320 10.78 11.92 0.37
CA GLN A 320 11.90 12.56 1.07
C GLN A 320 13.21 12.56 0.28
N HIS A 321 13.28 11.83 -0.85
CA HIS A 321 14.42 11.88 -1.78
C HIS A 321 14.41 13.09 -2.71
N TYR A 322 13.28 13.80 -2.84
CA TYR A 322 13.05 14.77 -3.91
C TYR A 322 12.93 16.22 -3.42
N ASP A 323 13.05 16.45 -2.13
CA ASP A 323 12.88 17.78 -1.51
C ASP A 323 11.53 18.44 -1.88
N ILE A 324 10.50 17.63 -1.98
CA ILE A 324 9.12 18.03 -2.29
C ILE A 324 8.19 17.47 -1.23
N GLN A 325 7.30 18.30 -0.72
CA GLN A 325 6.22 17.88 0.17
C GLN A 325 4.90 17.79 -0.61
N PRO A 326 4.19 16.64 -0.54
CA PRO A 326 2.81 16.56 -1.01
C PRO A 326 1.86 17.29 -0.06
N ASP A 327 0.62 17.45 -0.45
CA ASP A 327 -0.45 17.89 0.47
C ASP A 327 -1.03 16.72 1.27
N MET A 328 -0.99 15.53 0.70
CA MET A 328 -1.35 14.26 1.35
C MET A 328 -0.44 13.14 0.86
N PHE A 329 -0.19 12.15 1.69
CA PHE A 329 0.39 10.89 1.24
C PHE A 329 -0.38 9.70 1.80
N CYS A 330 -0.50 8.66 0.97
CA CYS A 330 -1.20 7.43 1.31
C CYS A 330 -0.20 6.36 1.71
N PHE A 331 -0.59 5.51 2.66
CA PHE A 331 0.24 4.43 3.17
C PHE A 331 -0.53 3.11 3.25
N GLY A 332 0.21 2.01 3.22
CA GLY A 332 -0.34 0.66 3.27
C GLY A 332 0.76 -0.39 3.22
N LYS A 333 0.40 -1.65 2.93
CA LYS A 333 1.35 -2.78 2.86
C LYS A 333 2.20 -2.89 4.12
N LYS A 334 3.42 -2.31 4.13
CA LYS A 334 4.37 -2.37 5.25
C LYS A 334 3.86 -1.75 6.54
N THR A 335 2.94 -0.77 6.44
CA THR A 335 2.24 -0.23 7.61
C THR A 335 1.18 -1.18 8.19
N GLN A 336 0.89 -2.30 7.55
CA GLN A 336 -0.17 -3.27 7.88
C GLN A 336 -1.58 -2.67 7.83
N VAL A 337 -1.85 -1.62 8.58
CA VAL A 337 -3.05 -0.80 8.46
C VAL A 337 -2.83 0.26 7.37
N CYS A 338 -3.86 0.51 6.57
CA CYS A 338 -3.79 1.45 5.45
C CYS A 338 -4.46 2.78 5.79
N GLY A 339 -4.21 3.80 4.99
CA GLY A 339 -4.80 5.11 5.19
C GLY A 339 -4.06 6.22 4.44
N PHE A 340 -4.26 7.43 4.90
CA PHE A 340 -3.51 8.59 4.43
C PHE A 340 -3.23 9.58 5.57
N ALA A 341 -2.22 10.40 5.38
CA ALA A 341 -1.90 11.53 6.24
C ALA A 341 -1.99 12.83 5.43
N ALA A 342 -2.53 13.88 6.05
CA ALA A 342 -2.80 15.17 5.42
C ALA A 342 -2.00 16.29 6.07
N GLY A 343 -1.45 17.17 5.23
CA GLY A 343 -0.79 18.41 5.61
C GLY A 343 -1.76 19.58 5.78
N ASP A 344 -1.20 20.74 6.12
CA ASP A 344 -1.97 21.92 6.54
C ASP A 344 -2.90 22.49 5.45
N ARG A 345 -2.57 22.31 4.16
CA ARG A 345 -3.36 22.86 3.05
C ARG A 345 -4.79 22.32 2.97
N LEU A 346 -5.05 21.11 3.46
CA LEU A 346 -6.41 20.58 3.54
C LEU A 346 -7.29 21.43 4.48
N PHE A 347 -6.69 22.14 5.43
CA PHE A 347 -7.35 22.97 6.44
C PHE A 347 -7.61 24.43 5.99
N ASP A 348 -7.34 24.77 4.72
CA ASP A 348 -7.88 25.99 4.10
C ASP A 348 -9.44 26.00 4.13
N ILE A 349 -10.04 24.85 4.38
CA ILE A 349 -11.48 24.63 4.53
C ILE A 349 -11.77 24.17 5.96
N ASP A 350 -12.44 25.00 6.75
CA ASP A 350 -12.72 24.74 8.17
C ASP A 350 -13.60 23.49 8.38
N ASP A 351 -14.56 23.25 7.48
CA ASP A 351 -15.47 22.11 7.50
C ASP A 351 -14.99 20.97 6.60
N ASN A 352 -13.68 20.68 6.61
CA ASN A 352 -13.05 19.58 5.88
C ASN A 352 -13.40 18.21 6.48
N VAL A 353 -12.89 17.15 5.83
CA VAL A 353 -13.20 15.75 6.20
C VAL A 353 -12.76 15.36 7.61
N PHE A 354 -11.80 16.04 8.22
CA PHE A 354 -11.37 15.80 9.61
C PHE A 354 -12.18 16.61 10.64
N ALA A 355 -12.92 17.62 10.20
CA ALA A 355 -13.76 18.46 11.06
C ALA A 355 -15.23 18.01 11.07
N VAL A 356 -15.70 17.36 10.01
CA VAL A 356 -17.10 16.93 9.85
C VAL A 356 -17.23 15.42 10.11
N SER A 357 -17.92 15.07 11.19
CA SER A 357 -18.18 13.67 11.55
C SER A 357 -18.83 12.88 10.40
N SER A 358 -18.43 11.63 10.22
CA SER A 358 -18.95 10.70 9.22
C SER A 358 -18.71 11.09 7.74
N ARG A 359 -17.89 12.10 7.46
CA ARG A 359 -17.57 12.53 6.11
C ARG A 359 -16.74 11.48 5.37
N ILE A 360 -15.74 10.93 6.05
CA ILE A 360 -15.01 9.74 5.68
C ILE A 360 -15.01 8.80 6.87
N ASN A 361 -15.33 7.54 6.66
CA ASN A 361 -15.39 6.55 7.73
C ASN A 361 -15.42 5.12 7.18
N SER A 362 -15.23 4.16 8.06
CA SER A 362 -15.52 2.74 7.85
C SER A 362 -15.86 2.09 9.20
N THR A 363 -16.62 1.00 9.19
CA THR A 363 -17.05 0.32 10.41
C THR A 363 -15.88 0.00 11.36
N TRP A 364 -14.74 -0.41 10.84
CA TRP A 364 -13.63 -0.82 11.68
C TRP A 364 -12.54 0.23 11.87
N GLY A 365 -12.49 1.29 11.04
CA GLY A 365 -11.46 2.33 11.17
C GLY A 365 -10.02 1.78 11.14
N GLY A 366 -9.77 0.75 10.32
CA GLY A 366 -8.58 -0.09 10.35
C GLY A 366 -8.71 -1.29 11.30
N ASN A 367 -7.82 -2.29 11.15
CA ASN A 367 -7.83 -3.51 11.98
C ASN A 367 -6.92 -3.33 13.20
N LEU A 368 -7.46 -3.53 14.41
CA LEU A 368 -6.70 -3.34 15.64
C LEU A 368 -5.50 -4.31 15.76
N THR A 369 -5.64 -5.55 15.29
CA THR A 369 -4.53 -6.52 15.28
C THR A 369 -3.39 -6.04 14.40
N ASP A 370 -3.72 -5.46 13.24
CA ASP A 370 -2.74 -4.88 12.32
C ASP A 370 -2.11 -3.62 12.90
N MET A 371 -2.85 -2.80 13.65
CA MET A 371 -2.31 -1.63 14.36
C MET A 371 -1.26 -2.05 15.40
N VAL A 372 -1.57 -3.05 16.23
CA VAL A 372 -0.64 -3.55 17.25
C VAL A 372 0.60 -4.20 16.63
N ARG A 373 0.44 -4.94 15.52
CA ARG A 373 1.56 -5.47 14.75
C ARG A 373 2.41 -4.35 14.16
N SER A 374 1.78 -3.37 13.55
CA SER A 374 2.41 -2.19 12.95
C SER A 374 3.21 -1.37 13.96
N GLN A 375 2.64 -1.13 15.14
CA GLN A 375 3.35 -0.47 16.23
C GLN A 375 4.70 -1.14 16.50
N ARG A 376 4.70 -2.46 16.66
CA ARG A 376 5.93 -3.22 16.90
C ARG A 376 6.88 -3.18 15.70
N TYR A 377 6.36 -3.15 14.47
CA TYR A 377 7.20 -2.99 13.28
C TYR A 377 7.95 -1.68 13.30
N PHE A 378 7.30 -0.55 13.57
CA PHE A 378 7.96 0.76 13.64
C PHE A 378 8.97 0.85 14.78
N GLU A 379 8.66 0.26 15.93
CA GLU A 379 9.62 0.16 17.04
C GLU A 379 10.88 -0.63 16.65
N VAL A 380 10.74 -1.72 15.89
CA VAL A 380 11.87 -2.50 15.40
C VAL A 380 12.65 -1.75 14.33
N ILE A 381 11.96 -1.15 13.36
CA ILE A 381 12.56 -0.39 12.26
C ILE A 381 13.43 0.75 12.79
N ASP A 382 12.93 1.46 13.80
CA ASP A 382 13.65 2.57 14.46
C ASP A 382 14.83 2.06 15.29
N ASN A 383 14.58 1.11 16.21
CA ASN A 383 15.60 0.60 17.14
C ASN A 383 16.78 -0.11 16.47
N GLU A 384 16.56 -0.71 15.30
CA GLU A 384 17.58 -1.48 14.56
C GLU A 384 18.11 -0.73 13.34
N ASP A 385 17.75 0.55 13.18
CA ASP A 385 18.10 1.40 12.02
C ASP A 385 17.88 0.69 10.66
N LEU A 386 16.72 0.07 10.50
CA LEU A 386 16.45 -0.70 9.30
C LEU A 386 16.29 0.16 8.04
N VAL A 387 16.00 1.45 8.19
CA VAL A 387 16.01 2.42 7.08
C VAL A 387 17.44 2.64 6.59
N GLY A 388 18.40 2.80 7.50
CA GLY A 388 19.84 2.89 7.19
C GLY A 388 20.37 1.59 6.58
N ASN A 389 19.91 0.42 7.10
CA ASN A 389 20.24 -0.87 6.51
C ASN A 389 19.74 -0.97 5.07
N ALA A 390 18.48 -0.60 4.80
CA ALA A 390 17.93 -0.60 3.44
C ALA A 390 18.71 0.30 2.47
N ALA A 391 19.21 1.44 2.94
CA ALA A 391 20.07 2.31 2.13
C ALA A 391 21.41 1.63 1.80
N SER A 392 22.09 1.08 2.80
CA SER A 392 23.45 0.53 2.66
C SER A 392 23.48 -0.80 1.90
N VAL A 393 22.60 -1.76 2.29
CA VAL A 393 22.49 -3.06 1.60
C VAL A 393 21.90 -2.87 0.21
N GLY A 394 20.95 -1.94 0.04
CA GLY A 394 20.40 -1.59 -1.26
C GLY A 394 21.43 -1.03 -2.22
N ALA A 395 22.35 -0.20 -1.75
CA ALA A 395 23.47 0.29 -2.56
C ALA A 395 24.41 -0.85 -3.01
N TYR A 396 24.66 -1.84 -2.17
CA TYR A 396 25.37 -3.05 -2.55
C TYR A 396 24.59 -3.84 -3.61
N PHE A 397 23.32 -4.11 -3.35
CA PHE A 397 22.46 -4.88 -4.25
C PHE A 397 22.35 -4.24 -5.64
N MET A 398 22.20 -2.92 -5.71
CA MET A 398 22.17 -2.16 -6.98
C MET A 398 23.46 -2.32 -7.79
N ARG A 399 24.63 -2.28 -7.15
CA ARG A 399 25.92 -2.50 -7.86
C ARG A 399 25.99 -3.89 -8.47
N GLU A 400 25.53 -4.90 -7.73
CA GLU A 400 25.51 -6.27 -8.25
C GLU A 400 24.51 -6.45 -9.41
N LEU A 401 23.34 -5.80 -9.35
CA LEU A 401 22.42 -5.80 -10.49
C LEU A 401 23.00 -5.07 -11.72
N GLN A 402 23.78 -4.00 -11.51
CA GLN A 402 24.49 -3.32 -12.59
C GLN A 402 25.55 -4.23 -13.21
N ARG A 403 26.28 -5.01 -12.40
CA ARG A 403 27.19 -6.06 -12.87
C ARG A 403 26.47 -7.07 -13.77
N PHE A 404 25.25 -7.48 -13.42
CA PHE A 404 24.45 -8.36 -14.28
C PHE A 404 24.17 -7.75 -15.66
N ALA A 405 23.94 -6.44 -15.76
CA ALA A 405 23.75 -5.78 -17.05
C ALA A 405 25.04 -5.77 -17.90
N GLU A 406 26.22 -5.79 -17.26
CA GLU A 406 27.52 -5.90 -17.94
C GLU A 406 27.82 -7.36 -18.36
N GLU A 407 27.49 -8.32 -17.52
CA GLU A 407 27.78 -9.74 -17.76
C GLU A 407 26.75 -10.43 -18.66
N PHE A 408 25.48 -10.00 -18.59
CA PHE A 408 24.36 -10.55 -19.37
C PHE A 408 23.67 -9.48 -20.22
N PRO A 409 24.41 -8.74 -21.11
CA PRO A 409 23.86 -7.58 -21.83
C PRO A 409 22.72 -7.93 -22.79
N SER A 410 22.59 -9.21 -23.18
CA SER A 410 21.46 -9.70 -23.97
C SER A 410 20.19 -9.96 -23.15
N LEU A 411 20.31 -10.10 -21.83
CA LEU A 411 19.19 -10.41 -20.91
C LEU A 411 18.83 -9.25 -19.99
N VAL A 412 19.82 -8.58 -19.40
CA VAL A 412 19.60 -7.59 -18.35
C VAL A 412 19.86 -6.18 -18.85
N SER A 413 18.89 -5.30 -18.68
CA SER A 413 18.99 -3.89 -19.08
C SER A 413 18.21 -3.00 -18.12
N ASN A 414 18.36 -1.68 -18.26
CA ASN A 414 17.57 -0.68 -17.53
C ASN A 414 17.53 -0.95 -16.02
N VAL A 415 18.69 -1.23 -15.41
CA VAL A 415 18.81 -1.49 -13.96
C VAL A 415 18.53 -0.21 -13.19
N ARG A 416 17.63 -0.25 -12.24
CA ARG A 416 17.14 0.91 -11.50
C ARG A 416 16.71 0.57 -10.09
N GLY A 417 16.70 1.56 -9.20
CA GLY A 417 16.22 1.39 -7.85
C GLY A 417 16.68 2.46 -6.88
N ARG A 418 16.13 2.42 -5.68
CA ARG A 418 16.57 3.18 -4.49
C ARG A 418 16.44 2.27 -3.28
N GLY A 419 17.48 2.22 -2.45
CA GLY A 419 17.52 1.29 -1.34
C GLY A 419 17.28 -0.14 -1.82
N LEU A 420 16.37 -0.85 -1.17
CA LEU A 420 15.97 -2.22 -1.49
C LEU A 420 14.79 -2.31 -2.49
N MET A 421 14.28 -1.19 -2.96
CA MET A 421 13.31 -1.13 -4.05
C MET A 421 14.05 -1.09 -5.38
N THR A 422 14.27 -2.25 -5.98
CA THR A 422 15.13 -2.41 -7.18
C THR A 422 14.46 -3.23 -8.25
N ALA A 423 14.90 -3.02 -9.52
CA ALA A 423 14.39 -3.74 -10.68
C ALA A 423 15.39 -3.68 -11.84
N PHE A 424 15.23 -4.60 -12.80
CA PHE A 424 15.83 -4.52 -14.13
C PHE A 424 14.84 -5.05 -15.18
N ASP A 425 15.08 -4.70 -16.43
CA ASP A 425 14.29 -5.18 -17.56
C ASP A 425 14.96 -6.39 -18.22
N LEU A 426 14.13 -7.31 -18.69
CA LEU A 426 14.48 -8.39 -19.60
C LEU A 426 13.98 -8.04 -21.02
N PRO A 427 14.40 -8.78 -22.09
CA PRO A 427 14.03 -8.47 -23.47
C PRO A 427 12.52 -8.47 -23.73
N SER A 428 11.79 -9.39 -23.09
CA SER A 428 10.33 -9.54 -23.24
C SER A 428 9.66 -9.97 -21.92
N GLY A 429 8.34 -9.95 -21.90
CA GLY A 429 7.55 -10.52 -20.80
C GLY A 429 7.77 -12.03 -20.63
N GLU A 430 7.90 -12.76 -21.74
CA GLU A 430 8.15 -14.20 -21.72
C GLU A 430 9.53 -14.51 -21.11
N THR A 431 10.55 -13.75 -21.53
CA THR A 431 11.91 -13.92 -20.94
C THR A 431 11.90 -13.54 -19.45
N ARG A 432 11.14 -12.50 -19.06
CA ARG A 432 10.96 -12.13 -17.66
C ARG A 432 10.32 -13.27 -16.86
N ASP A 433 9.26 -13.90 -17.37
CA ASP A 433 8.57 -14.98 -16.69
C ASP A 433 9.48 -16.20 -16.56
N ALA A 434 10.22 -16.57 -17.60
CA ALA A 434 11.23 -17.63 -17.55
C ALA A 434 12.35 -17.34 -16.53
N ALA A 435 12.80 -16.07 -16.43
CA ALA A 435 13.78 -15.69 -15.43
C ALA A 435 13.25 -15.79 -13.99
N LEU A 436 12.00 -15.38 -13.74
CA LEU A 436 11.38 -15.53 -12.42
C LEU A 436 11.16 -16.99 -12.03
N GLU A 437 10.83 -17.85 -12.97
CA GLU A 437 10.73 -19.31 -12.76
C GLU A 437 12.11 -19.91 -12.43
N SER A 438 13.16 -19.53 -13.19
CA SER A 438 14.54 -19.96 -12.92
C SER A 438 15.05 -19.45 -11.56
N PHE A 439 14.73 -18.20 -11.17
CA PHE A 439 15.05 -17.67 -9.84
C PHE A 439 14.40 -18.54 -8.75
N LEU A 440 13.10 -18.86 -8.89
CA LEU A 440 12.40 -19.70 -7.91
C LEU A 440 12.94 -21.14 -7.89
N ALA A 441 13.36 -21.67 -9.03
CA ALA A 441 14.00 -22.99 -9.11
C ALA A 441 15.35 -23.00 -8.36
N ASN A 442 16.06 -21.87 -8.35
CA ASN A 442 17.29 -21.63 -7.61
C ASN A 442 17.06 -21.01 -6.21
N ASP A 443 15.86 -21.19 -5.64
CA ASP A 443 15.48 -20.77 -4.28
C ASP A 443 15.57 -19.25 -4.03
N VAL A 444 15.22 -18.43 -5.03
CA VAL A 444 15.01 -16.98 -4.89
C VAL A 444 13.63 -16.64 -5.40
N MET A 445 12.84 -15.96 -4.59
CA MET A 445 11.50 -15.51 -4.96
C MET A 445 11.54 -14.02 -5.31
N ALA A 446 11.11 -13.66 -6.52
CA ALA A 446 11.07 -12.30 -7.03
C ALA A 446 9.72 -12.02 -7.71
N LEU A 447 9.50 -10.80 -8.19
CA LEU A 447 8.24 -10.32 -8.73
C LEU A 447 8.34 -9.87 -10.17
N SER A 448 7.24 -9.96 -10.91
CA SER A 448 7.07 -9.23 -12.17
C SER A 448 6.64 -7.78 -11.95
N SER A 449 7.00 -6.87 -12.86
CA SER A 449 6.54 -5.49 -12.89
C SER A 449 6.45 -4.98 -14.34
N GLY A 450 5.43 -4.18 -14.64
CA GLY A 450 5.20 -3.68 -16.01
C GLY A 450 5.20 -4.81 -17.04
N HIS A 451 5.69 -4.52 -18.24
CA HIS A 451 5.69 -5.50 -19.33
C HIS A 451 6.79 -6.55 -19.23
N ARG A 452 7.98 -6.20 -18.74
CA ARG A 452 9.18 -7.03 -18.85
C ARG A 452 10.18 -6.90 -17.70
N SER A 453 9.82 -6.23 -16.60
CA SER A 453 10.72 -6.03 -15.48
C SER A 453 10.62 -7.15 -14.45
N ALA A 454 11.76 -7.62 -13.97
CA ALA A 454 11.89 -8.32 -12.70
C ALA A 454 12.18 -7.30 -11.60
N ARG A 455 11.46 -7.37 -10.48
CA ARG A 455 11.59 -6.45 -9.35
C ARG A 455 11.81 -7.20 -8.05
N PHE A 456 12.49 -6.52 -7.11
CA PHE A 456 12.86 -7.09 -5.83
C PHE A 456 12.38 -6.19 -4.69
N ARG A 457 11.84 -6.81 -3.66
CA ARG A 457 11.24 -6.18 -2.48
C ARG A 457 11.59 -6.96 -1.22
N PRO A 458 12.89 -7.16 -0.92
CA PRO A 458 13.27 -7.89 0.29
C PRO A 458 12.83 -7.12 1.55
N ALA A 459 12.87 -7.81 2.69
CA ALA A 459 12.66 -7.19 3.98
C ALA A 459 13.78 -6.18 4.32
N LEU A 460 13.46 -5.15 5.10
CA LEU A 460 14.40 -4.08 5.46
C LEU A 460 15.61 -4.59 6.26
N ASN A 461 15.46 -5.70 6.96
CA ASN A 461 16.51 -6.35 7.74
C ASN A 461 17.30 -7.39 6.92
N LEU A 462 17.19 -7.39 5.59
CA LEU A 462 18.04 -8.18 4.72
C LEU A 462 19.51 -7.90 5.06
N SER A 463 20.26 -8.94 5.39
CA SER A 463 21.70 -8.82 5.62
C SER A 463 22.48 -8.75 4.30
N LYS A 464 23.70 -8.22 4.34
CA LYS A 464 24.58 -8.19 3.17
C LYS A 464 24.93 -9.60 2.68
N ASP A 465 25.09 -10.55 3.60
CA ASP A 465 25.40 -11.95 3.27
C ASP A 465 24.20 -12.63 2.58
N GLU A 466 22.97 -12.39 3.05
CA GLU A 466 21.76 -12.87 2.37
C GLU A 466 21.60 -12.23 0.99
N ALA A 467 21.89 -10.94 0.87
CA ALA A 467 21.90 -10.24 -0.42
C ALA A 467 22.91 -10.87 -1.38
N ALA A 468 24.13 -11.15 -0.91
CA ALA A 468 25.18 -11.80 -1.70
C ALA A 468 24.79 -13.24 -2.13
N GLU A 469 24.17 -13.99 -1.24
CA GLU A 469 23.66 -15.32 -1.57
C GLU A 469 22.54 -15.26 -2.62
N GLY A 470 21.62 -14.26 -2.51
CA GLY A 470 20.57 -14.04 -3.50
C GLY A 470 21.16 -13.68 -4.88
N ILE A 471 22.13 -12.79 -4.91
CA ILE A 471 22.86 -12.42 -6.15
C ILE A 471 23.50 -13.65 -6.79
N LYS A 472 24.22 -14.46 -6.03
CA LYS A 472 24.85 -15.69 -6.53
C LYS A 472 23.84 -16.66 -7.14
N ARG A 473 22.68 -16.83 -6.52
CA ARG A 473 21.60 -17.70 -7.03
C ARG A 473 20.96 -17.15 -8.30
N MET A 474 20.71 -15.83 -8.34
CA MET A 474 20.18 -15.16 -9.53
C MET A 474 21.15 -15.21 -10.69
N GLU A 475 22.46 -15.03 -10.44
CA GLU A 475 23.51 -15.15 -11.46
C GLU A 475 23.49 -16.54 -12.09
N LYS A 476 23.47 -17.62 -11.27
CA LYS A 476 23.34 -18.98 -11.77
C LYS A 476 22.07 -19.16 -12.62
N ALA A 477 20.93 -18.62 -12.17
CA ALA A 477 19.68 -18.72 -12.89
C ALA A 477 19.72 -17.96 -14.24
N LEU A 478 20.41 -16.81 -14.32
CA LEU A 478 20.60 -16.08 -15.57
C LEU A 478 21.54 -16.83 -16.53
N GLN A 479 22.59 -17.49 -16.02
CA GLN A 479 23.46 -18.37 -16.82
C GLN A 479 22.72 -19.53 -17.46
N GLU A 480 21.71 -20.07 -16.79
CA GLU A 480 20.87 -21.16 -17.32
C GLU A 480 19.95 -20.69 -18.47
N LEU A 481 19.78 -19.37 -18.67
CA LEU A 481 18.95 -18.76 -19.71
C LEU A 481 19.75 -18.26 -20.93
N THR A 482 21.08 -18.22 -20.83
CA THR A 482 21.98 -17.86 -21.93
C THR A 482 22.41 -19.10 -22.71
#